data_35bce9d925fb236ff848df646cb90b9e
#
_entry.id   35bce9d925fb236ff848df646cb90b9e
#
_cell.length_a   1.000
_cell.length_b   1.000
_cell.length_c   1.000
_cell.angle_alpha   90.00
_cell.angle_beta   90.00
_cell.angle_gamma   90.00
#
_symmetry.space_group_name_H-M   'P 1'
#
loop_
_entity.id
_entity.type
_entity.pdbx_description
1 polymer ?
#
loop_
_entity_poly.entity_id
_entity_poly.type
_entity_poly.pdbx_seq_one_letter_code
_entity_poly.pdbx_strand_id
1 'polypeptide(L)'
;MPEFSITPDALSAEQLTKYLKASGALGDGRVVSAQQKIIGTGKMGDNARFTLCYEGDQETEHGRAPDTLIAKFPAADEHARAMAGAHGAYYNEVMFYRELAASTSMRTPKIYGSELSDDRSSFLLLMEDMAPAEPGNNLLGESREHASLALGQVAKLAAAFYDDASLEDRDYVVSAARDDGGAFAQSLMEQCWSGFVDRFGHGLTPQCIAFGEHYVGNVCHFVTRYQGPKTLIHGDFRSENILFTSDQAATVDWQTVSESSALADAAYFLGGSVSAEDRRLWEHDLIIEYHRSLGEEGVEIPFQECWEQYREYSMHGLMIIVLGASFSSADERSDRMFLTLIQRHLQHCVDVNAAEFLP
;
A
#
# COMPACT_ATOMS: atom_id res chain seq x y z
N MET A 1 -4.94 -6.41 -28.46
CA MET A 1 -5.29 -7.14 -27.21
C MET A 1 -3.99 -7.63 -26.62
N PRO A 2 -3.82 -7.61 -25.30
CA PRO A 2 -2.58 -8.13 -24.72
C PRO A 2 -2.36 -9.59 -25.08
N GLU A 3 -1.10 -10.01 -25.19
CA GLU A 3 -0.72 -11.38 -25.51
C GLU A 3 -0.83 -12.35 -24.32
N PHE A 4 -1.27 -11.83 -23.15
CA PHE A 4 -1.45 -12.58 -21.90
C PHE A 4 -2.90 -12.52 -21.41
N SER A 5 -3.24 -13.40 -20.45
CA SER A 5 -4.59 -13.48 -19.87
C SER A 5 -4.86 -12.30 -18.93
N ILE A 6 -6.00 -11.64 -19.13
CA ILE A 6 -6.45 -10.50 -18.32
C ILE A 6 -7.68 -10.81 -17.45
N THR A 7 -8.12 -12.07 -17.46
CA THR A 7 -9.22 -12.55 -16.61
C THR A 7 -8.89 -13.92 -16.04
N PRO A 8 -9.46 -14.29 -14.89
CA PRO A 8 -9.23 -15.60 -14.29
C PRO A 8 -9.57 -16.77 -15.20
N ASP A 9 -10.71 -16.70 -15.92
CA ASP A 9 -11.19 -17.78 -16.81
C ASP A 9 -10.28 -18.01 -18.02
N ALA A 10 -9.51 -16.99 -18.42
CA ALA A 10 -8.62 -17.09 -19.57
C ALA A 10 -7.25 -17.69 -19.22
N LEU A 11 -6.89 -17.78 -17.93
CA LEU A 11 -5.57 -18.25 -17.48
C LEU A 11 -5.53 -19.80 -17.48
N SER A 12 -4.88 -20.37 -18.50
CA SER A 12 -4.84 -21.82 -18.72
C SER A 12 -3.75 -22.53 -17.91
N ALA A 13 -3.91 -23.87 -17.74
CA ALA A 13 -2.89 -24.72 -17.12
C ALA A 13 -1.56 -24.69 -17.88
N GLU A 14 -1.59 -24.53 -19.19
CA GLU A 14 -0.39 -24.41 -20.03
C GLU A 14 0.37 -23.10 -19.73
N GLN A 15 -0.34 -21.98 -19.64
CA GLN A 15 0.25 -20.69 -19.27
C GLN A 15 0.83 -20.73 -17.85
N LEU A 16 0.11 -21.29 -16.88
CA LEU A 16 0.59 -21.48 -15.51
C LEU A 16 1.87 -22.31 -15.48
N THR A 17 1.92 -23.41 -16.27
CA THR A 17 3.14 -24.22 -16.42
C THR A 17 4.32 -23.39 -16.94
N LYS A 18 4.07 -22.56 -17.98
CA LYS A 18 5.12 -21.68 -18.56
C LYS A 18 5.67 -20.70 -17.53
N TYR A 19 4.79 -19.99 -16.77
CA TYR A 19 5.23 -19.03 -15.76
C TYR A 19 5.99 -19.69 -14.60
N LEU A 20 5.47 -20.80 -14.07
CA LEU A 20 6.11 -21.51 -12.96
C LEU A 20 7.48 -22.09 -13.36
N LYS A 21 7.64 -22.58 -14.58
CA LYS A 21 8.95 -23.01 -15.09
C LYS A 21 9.90 -21.82 -15.30
N ALA A 22 9.42 -20.74 -15.89
CA ALA A 22 10.25 -19.56 -16.13
C ALA A 22 10.75 -18.90 -14.83
N SER A 23 9.95 -18.98 -13.76
CA SER A 23 10.34 -18.49 -12.42
C SER A 23 11.20 -19.48 -11.61
N GLY A 24 11.45 -20.69 -12.13
CA GLY A 24 12.14 -21.75 -11.40
C GLY A 24 11.32 -22.38 -10.27
N ALA A 25 10.02 -22.14 -10.23
CA ALA A 25 9.11 -22.66 -9.19
C ALA A 25 8.52 -24.05 -9.54
N LEU A 26 8.78 -24.57 -10.75
CA LEU A 26 8.35 -25.90 -11.20
C LEU A 26 9.49 -26.56 -11.97
N GLY A 27 9.75 -27.82 -11.63
CA GLY A 27 10.72 -28.69 -12.31
C GLY A 27 10.23 -29.14 -13.70
N ASP A 28 10.53 -30.38 -14.07
CA ASP A 28 10.14 -30.93 -15.38
C ASP A 28 8.64 -31.23 -15.53
N GLY A 29 7.90 -31.20 -14.41
CA GLY A 29 6.46 -31.39 -14.38
C GLY A 29 5.66 -30.34 -15.14
N ARG A 30 4.33 -30.48 -15.12
CA ARG A 30 3.38 -29.54 -15.69
C ARG A 30 2.12 -29.42 -14.85
N VAL A 31 1.48 -28.26 -14.87
CA VAL A 31 0.13 -28.08 -14.36
C VAL A 31 -0.84 -28.77 -15.33
N VAL A 32 -1.68 -29.67 -14.82
CA VAL A 32 -2.69 -30.38 -15.65
C VAL A 32 -4.08 -29.83 -15.46
N SER A 33 -4.36 -29.23 -14.29
CA SER A 33 -5.60 -28.51 -14.04
C SER A 33 -5.39 -27.44 -12.98
N ALA A 34 -6.21 -26.39 -13.04
CA ALA A 34 -6.24 -25.32 -12.07
C ALA A 34 -7.70 -24.97 -11.75
N GLN A 35 -8.03 -24.93 -10.47
CA GLN A 35 -9.33 -24.47 -9.99
C GLN A 35 -9.17 -23.07 -9.44
N GLN A 36 -10.00 -22.14 -9.91
CA GLN A 36 -9.96 -20.76 -9.47
C GLN A 36 -11.10 -20.43 -8.52
N LYS A 37 -10.81 -19.50 -7.61
CA LYS A 37 -11.77 -18.88 -6.70
C LYS A 37 -11.47 -17.40 -6.61
N ILE A 38 -12.43 -16.55 -6.94
CA ILE A 38 -12.29 -15.10 -6.75
C ILE A 38 -12.15 -14.80 -5.26
N ILE A 39 -11.20 -13.96 -4.91
CA ILE A 39 -10.91 -13.53 -3.53
C ILE A 39 -10.84 -12.00 -3.47
N GLY A 40 -11.11 -11.47 -2.27
CA GLY A 40 -11.07 -10.02 -2.04
C GLY A 40 -12.27 -9.28 -2.67
N THR A 41 -12.25 -7.97 -2.51
CA THR A 41 -13.29 -7.05 -3.00
C THR A 41 -12.64 -5.81 -3.62
N GLY A 42 -11.44 -5.96 -4.19
CA GLY A 42 -10.66 -4.86 -4.76
C GLY A 42 -11.45 -4.12 -5.84
N LYS A 43 -11.39 -2.77 -5.81
CA LYS A 43 -12.08 -1.92 -6.80
C LYS A 43 -11.21 -1.65 -8.03
N MET A 44 -9.88 -1.73 -7.88
CA MET A 44 -8.91 -1.41 -8.94
C MET A 44 -8.31 -2.64 -9.63
N GLY A 45 -8.65 -3.85 -9.16
CA GLY A 45 -8.19 -5.11 -9.76
C GLY A 45 -8.89 -6.30 -9.15
N ASP A 46 -8.95 -7.39 -9.90
CA ASP A 46 -9.56 -8.65 -9.48
C ASP A 46 -8.47 -9.63 -9.03
N ASN A 47 -8.68 -10.28 -7.89
CA ASN A 47 -7.79 -11.32 -7.39
C ASN A 47 -8.46 -12.69 -7.44
N ALA A 48 -7.72 -13.70 -7.88
CA ALA A 48 -8.18 -15.09 -7.87
C ALA A 48 -7.12 -15.99 -7.26
N ARG A 49 -7.53 -16.88 -6.35
CA ARG A 49 -6.73 -17.99 -5.88
C ARG A 49 -6.88 -19.16 -6.83
N PHE A 50 -5.76 -19.71 -7.27
CA PHE A 50 -5.70 -20.92 -8.09
C PHE A 50 -5.18 -22.08 -7.24
N THR A 51 -5.92 -23.20 -7.21
CA THR A 51 -5.45 -24.48 -6.66
C THR A 51 -4.97 -25.31 -7.82
N LEU A 52 -3.74 -25.80 -7.77
CA LEU A 52 -3.04 -26.41 -8.89
C LEU A 52 -2.93 -27.92 -8.72
N CYS A 53 -3.14 -28.67 -9.80
CA CYS A 53 -2.83 -30.08 -9.88
C CYS A 53 -1.72 -30.29 -10.91
N TYR A 54 -0.78 -31.15 -10.59
CA TYR A 54 0.42 -31.37 -11.38
C TYR A 54 0.52 -32.81 -11.88
N GLU A 55 1.27 -33.00 -12.95
CA GLU A 55 1.79 -34.27 -13.44
C GLU A 55 3.30 -34.13 -13.65
N GLY A 56 4.04 -35.19 -13.30
CA GLY A 56 5.51 -35.21 -13.39
C GLY A 56 6.20 -34.62 -12.17
N ASP A 57 7.48 -34.29 -12.35
CA ASP A 57 8.33 -33.81 -11.26
C ASP A 57 7.99 -32.35 -10.87
N GLN A 58 7.73 -32.16 -9.59
CA GLN A 58 7.40 -30.87 -9.00
C GLN A 58 8.56 -30.28 -8.19
N GLU A 59 9.59 -31.06 -7.95
CA GLU A 59 10.73 -30.63 -7.14
C GLU A 59 11.66 -29.74 -7.96
N THR A 60 12.21 -28.75 -7.30
CA THR A 60 13.23 -27.84 -7.84
C THR A 60 14.35 -27.67 -6.81
N GLU A 61 15.47 -27.06 -7.18
CA GLU A 61 16.52 -26.69 -6.23
C GLU A 61 16.04 -25.68 -5.16
N HIS A 62 14.90 -25.01 -5.40
CA HIS A 62 14.27 -24.05 -4.47
C HIS A 62 13.11 -24.62 -3.68
N GLY A 63 12.85 -25.94 -3.77
CA GLY A 63 11.76 -26.65 -3.10
C GLY A 63 10.67 -27.12 -4.07
N ARG A 64 9.55 -27.51 -3.51
CA ARG A 64 8.40 -28.03 -4.26
C ARG A 64 7.58 -26.91 -4.88
N ALA A 65 6.99 -27.16 -6.04
CA ALA A 65 6.04 -26.26 -6.70
C ALA A 65 4.84 -25.91 -5.81
N PRO A 66 4.29 -24.69 -5.88
CA PRO A 66 3.22 -24.25 -4.99
C PRO A 66 1.91 -24.99 -5.27
N ASP A 67 1.23 -25.48 -4.23
CA ASP A 67 -0.10 -26.08 -4.36
C ASP A 67 -1.18 -25.04 -4.71
N THR A 68 -0.96 -23.78 -4.30
CA THR A 68 -1.83 -22.63 -4.59
C THR A 68 -1.01 -21.42 -4.98
N LEU A 69 -1.60 -20.54 -5.79
CA LEU A 69 -1.07 -19.21 -6.08
C LEU A 69 -2.20 -18.19 -6.18
N ILE A 70 -1.84 -16.92 -6.06
CA ILE A 70 -2.75 -15.79 -6.31
C ILE A 70 -2.42 -15.20 -7.68
N ALA A 71 -3.45 -14.94 -8.47
CA ALA A 71 -3.34 -14.16 -9.69
C ALA A 71 -4.11 -12.86 -9.53
N LYS A 72 -3.45 -11.72 -9.81
CA LYS A 72 -4.07 -10.39 -9.83
C LYS A 72 -4.21 -9.93 -11.27
N PHE A 73 -5.40 -9.44 -11.59
CA PHE A 73 -5.83 -9.03 -12.93
C PHE A 73 -6.31 -7.57 -12.90
N PRO A 74 -6.40 -6.88 -14.06
CA PRO A 74 -7.05 -5.59 -14.12
C PRO A 74 -8.54 -5.72 -13.76
N ALA A 75 -9.13 -4.63 -13.28
CA ALA A 75 -10.55 -4.60 -12.95
C ALA A 75 -11.42 -5.07 -14.14
N ALA A 76 -12.42 -5.90 -13.87
CA ALA A 76 -13.37 -6.35 -14.90
C ALA A 76 -14.20 -5.18 -15.44
N ASP A 77 -14.54 -4.20 -14.59
CA ASP A 77 -15.19 -2.97 -15.01
C ASP A 77 -14.27 -2.12 -15.88
N GLU A 78 -14.71 -1.79 -17.10
CA GLU A 78 -13.89 -1.03 -18.07
C GLU A 78 -13.54 0.38 -17.59
N HIS A 79 -14.46 1.04 -16.91
CA HIS A 79 -14.21 2.40 -16.39
C HIS A 79 -13.19 2.39 -15.27
N ALA A 80 -13.35 1.50 -14.30
CA ALA A 80 -12.38 1.31 -13.21
C ALA A 80 -11.01 0.92 -13.75
N ARG A 81 -10.96 0.03 -14.76
CA ARG A 81 -9.72 -0.37 -15.43
C ARG A 81 -9.03 0.80 -16.14
N ALA A 82 -9.80 1.60 -16.90
CA ALA A 82 -9.26 2.77 -17.59
C ALA A 82 -8.71 3.80 -16.61
N MET A 83 -9.42 4.06 -15.51
CA MET A 83 -8.97 4.96 -14.46
C MET A 83 -7.70 4.46 -13.78
N ALA A 84 -7.65 3.19 -13.38
CA ALA A 84 -6.46 2.60 -12.76
C ALA A 84 -5.23 2.66 -13.69
N GLY A 85 -5.41 2.34 -14.98
CA GLY A 85 -4.36 2.46 -15.98
C GLY A 85 -3.88 3.90 -16.19
N ALA A 86 -4.80 4.86 -16.29
CA ALA A 86 -4.47 6.28 -16.46
C ALA A 86 -3.71 6.85 -15.25
N HIS A 87 -3.97 6.37 -14.04
CA HIS A 87 -3.25 6.74 -12.82
C HIS A 87 -1.97 5.94 -12.59
N GLY A 88 -1.61 5.04 -13.51
CA GLY A 88 -0.38 4.25 -13.42
C GLY A 88 -0.42 3.12 -12.38
N ALA A 89 -1.58 2.84 -11.75
CA ALA A 89 -1.69 1.88 -10.65
C ALA A 89 -1.12 0.50 -11.01
N TYR A 90 -1.47 -0.04 -12.18
CA TYR A 90 -0.97 -1.33 -12.66
C TYR A 90 0.52 -1.31 -12.98
N TYR A 91 0.97 -0.21 -13.59
CA TYR A 91 2.37 0.00 -13.92
C TYR A 91 3.24 0.06 -12.66
N ASN A 92 2.84 0.87 -11.68
CA ASN A 92 3.57 1.05 -10.43
C ASN A 92 3.75 -0.29 -9.70
N GLU A 93 2.67 -1.06 -9.55
CA GLU A 93 2.72 -2.35 -8.86
C GLU A 93 3.59 -3.37 -9.58
N VAL A 94 3.45 -3.50 -10.92
CA VAL A 94 4.28 -4.42 -11.71
C VAL A 94 5.74 -4.03 -11.63
N MET A 95 6.06 -2.74 -11.74
CA MET A 95 7.45 -2.26 -11.71
C MET A 95 8.07 -2.38 -10.32
N PHE A 96 7.32 -2.16 -9.25
CA PHE A 96 7.79 -2.44 -7.89
C PHE A 96 8.27 -3.89 -7.78
N TYR A 97 7.44 -4.86 -8.17
CA TYR A 97 7.82 -6.27 -8.08
C TYR A 97 8.98 -6.66 -9.00
N ARG A 98 9.09 -6.03 -10.17
CA ARG A 98 10.17 -6.32 -11.13
C ARG A 98 11.51 -5.76 -10.71
N GLU A 99 11.53 -4.56 -10.09
CA GLU A 99 12.77 -3.80 -9.93
C GLU A 99 13.16 -3.56 -8.48
N LEU A 100 12.20 -3.44 -7.56
CA LEU A 100 12.46 -2.97 -6.21
C LEU A 100 12.25 -4.04 -5.13
N ALA A 101 11.29 -4.94 -5.28
CA ALA A 101 10.93 -5.90 -4.25
C ALA A 101 12.11 -6.76 -3.77
N ALA A 102 13.04 -7.12 -4.67
CA ALA A 102 14.22 -7.92 -4.33
C ALA A 102 15.31 -7.13 -3.56
N SER A 103 15.21 -5.81 -3.53
CA SER A 103 16.19 -4.93 -2.85
C SER A 103 15.85 -4.65 -1.39
N THR A 104 14.71 -5.10 -0.90
CA THR A 104 14.28 -4.93 0.49
C THR A 104 14.11 -6.28 1.20
N SER A 105 14.38 -6.31 2.50
CA SER A 105 14.06 -7.44 3.37
C SER A 105 12.62 -7.43 3.89
N MET A 106 11.80 -6.43 3.51
CA MET A 106 10.37 -6.41 3.75
C MET A 106 9.70 -7.62 3.10
N ARG A 107 8.83 -8.30 3.84
CA ARG A 107 8.14 -9.49 3.31
C ARG A 107 7.05 -9.08 2.32
N THR A 108 7.21 -9.48 1.09
CA THR A 108 6.22 -9.39 0.01
C THR A 108 5.98 -10.77 -0.60
N PRO A 109 4.87 -11.03 -1.30
CA PRO A 109 4.67 -12.27 -2.02
C PRO A 109 5.78 -12.49 -3.07
N LYS A 110 6.26 -13.72 -3.19
CA LYS A 110 7.13 -14.12 -4.30
C LYS A 110 6.35 -14.04 -5.61
N ILE A 111 6.97 -13.52 -6.67
CA ILE A 111 6.38 -13.43 -7.99
C ILE A 111 6.79 -14.61 -8.87
N TYR A 112 5.81 -15.29 -9.45
CA TYR A 112 5.98 -16.37 -10.41
C TYR A 112 5.84 -15.91 -11.87
N GLY A 113 5.18 -14.77 -12.09
CA GLY A 113 5.02 -14.15 -13.39
C GLY A 113 4.46 -12.74 -13.30
N SER A 114 4.89 -11.87 -14.18
CA SER A 114 4.40 -10.49 -14.26
C SER A 114 4.34 -10.04 -15.71
N GLU A 115 3.17 -9.60 -16.15
CA GLU A 115 2.93 -9.07 -17.48
C GLU A 115 2.31 -7.67 -17.38
N LEU A 116 2.58 -6.85 -18.38
CA LEU A 116 2.03 -5.52 -18.51
C LEU A 116 1.84 -5.21 -20.00
N SER A 117 0.67 -4.67 -20.37
CA SER A 117 0.43 -4.21 -21.73
C SER A 117 1.20 -2.92 -22.05
N ASP A 118 1.53 -2.71 -23.32
CA ASP A 118 2.29 -1.53 -23.78
C ASP A 118 1.59 -0.21 -23.41
N ASP A 119 0.26 -0.21 -23.41
CA ASP A 119 -0.57 0.94 -23.03
C ASP A 119 -0.81 1.05 -21.52
N ARG A 120 -0.19 0.17 -20.71
CA ARG A 120 -0.30 0.11 -19.25
C ARG A 120 -1.74 -0.07 -18.71
N SER A 121 -2.70 -0.41 -19.58
CA SER A 121 -4.12 -0.56 -19.19
C SER A 121 -4.47 -1.95 -18.69
N SER A 122 -3.58 -2.93 -18.86
CA SER A 122 -3.78 -4.32 -18.49
C SER A 122 -2.51 -4.94 -17.94
N PHE A 123 -2.66 -5.83 -16.95
CA PHE A 123 -1.55 -6.52 -16.32
C PHE A 123 -1.95 -7.92 -15.85
N LEU A 124 -0.96 -8.72 -15.49
CA LEU A 124 -1.10 -9.98 -14.79
C LEU A 124 0.05 -10.10 -13.79
N LEU A 125 -0.27 -10.35 -12.52
CA LEU A 125 0.71 -10.78 -11.54
C LEU A 125 0.34 -12.17 -11.04
N LEU A 126 1.27 -13.11 -11.12
CA LEU A 126 1.16 -14.43 -10.50
C LEU A 126 2.07 -14.45 -9.31
N MET A 127 1.49 -14.62 -8.12
CA MET A 127 2.22 -14.44 -6.87
C MET A 127 1.93 -15.56 -5.87
N GLU A 128 2.79 -15.67 -4.91
CA GLU A 128 2.68 -16.58 -3.78
C GLU A 128 1.33 -16.40 -3.06
N ASP A 129 0.71 -17.52 -2.74
CA ASP A 129 -0.44 -17.53 -1.83
C ASP A 129 0.08 -17.48 -0.40
N MET A 130 -0.14 -16.37 0.26
CA MET A 130 0.33 -16.12 1.62
C MET A 130 -0.49 -16.83 2.70
N ALA A 131 -1.49 -17.65 2.32
CA ALA A 131 -2.26 -18.39 3.31
C ALA A 131 -1.34 -19.23 4.23
N PRO A 132 -1.60 -19.31 5.57
CA PRO A 132 -2.83 -18.89 6.25
C PRO A 132 -2.87 -17.40 6.71
N ALA A 133 -1.96 -16.55 6.26
CA ALA A 133 -2.01 -15.14 6.61
C ALA A 133 -3.29 -14.48 6.06
N GLU A 134 -3.90 -13.63 6.87
CA GLU A 134 -5.16 -12.95 6.55
C GLU A 134 -4.96 -11.43 6.57
N PRO A 135 -5.70 -10.68 5.72
CA PRO A 135 -5.64 -9.23 5.75
C PRO A 135 -6.14 -8.68 7.08
N GLY A 136 -5.51 -7.61 7.54
CA GLY A 136 -6.01 -6.86 8.68
C GLY A 136 -7.36 -6.21 8.41
N ASN A 137 -7.90 -5.51 9.40
CA ASN A 137 -9.24 -4.95 9.34
C ASN A 137 -9.29 -3.49 9.78
N ASN A 138 -9.39 -2.58 8.83
CA ASN A 138 -9.45 -1.14 9.11
C ASN A 138 -10.63 -0.75 10.02
N LEU A 139 -11.76 -1.45 9.96
CA LEU A 139 -12.94 -1.09 10.78
C LEU A 139 -12.77 -1.49 12.24
N LEU A 140 -12.19 -2.66 12.49
CA LEU A 140 -11.96 -3.16 13.85
C LEU A 140 -10.75 -2.48 14.50
N GLY A 141 -9.72 -2.18 13.71
CA GLY A 141 -8.43 -1.75 14.19
C GLY A 141 -7.52 -2.92 14.54
N GLU A 142 -6.20 -2.67 14.55
CA GLU A 142 -5.19 -3.69 14.80
C GLU A 142 -4.76 -3.74 16.26
N SER A 143 -4.28 -4.91 16.69
CA SER A 143 -3.65 -5.09 17.98
C SER A 143 -2.26 -4.44 18.03
N ARG A 144 -1.70 -4.30 19.24
CA ARG A 144 -0.34 -3.79 19.43
C ARG A 144 0.70 -4.70 18.76
N GLU A 145 0.48 -6.01 18.83
CA GLU A 145 1.36 -7.02 18.21
C GLU A 145 1.36 -6.87 16.68
N HIS A 146 0.18 -6.77 16.05
CA HIS A 146 0.08 -6.51 14.61
C HIS A 146 0.71 -5.17 14.23
N ALA A 147 0.52 -4.14 15.04
CA ALA A 147 1.13 -2.84 14.80
C ALA A 147 2.67 -2.91 14.85
N SER A 148 3.23 -3.60 15.83
CA SER A 148 4.69 -3.83 15.92
C SER A 148 5.23 -4.61 14.71
N LEU A 149 4.52 -5.68 14.27
CA LEU A 149 4.90 -6.45 13.08
C LEU A 149 4.86 -5.58 11.80
N ALA A 150 3.80 -4.79 11.62
CA ALA A 150 3.66 -3.90 10.47
C ALA A 150 4.77 -2.84 10.43
N LEU A 151 5.04 -2.18 11.55
CA LEU A 151 6.10 -1.17 11.65
C LEU A 151 7.49 -1.78 11.41
N GLY A 152 7.73 -3.01 11.86
CA GLY A 152 8.96 -3.73 11.55
C GLY A 152 9.15 -3.97 10.05
N GLN A 153 8.06 -4.20 9.29
CA GLN A 153 8.14 -4.31 7.83
C GLN A 153 8.42 -2.96 7.16
N VAL A 154 7.75 -1.88 7.61
CA VAL A 154 8.00 -0.52 7.09
C VAL A 154 9.44 -0.07 7.36
N ALA A 155 10.02 -0.40 8.51
CA ALA A 155 11.42 -0.08 8.81
C ALA A 155 12.38 -0.72 7.79
N LYS A 156 12.15 -1.98 7.40
CA LYS A 156 12.94 -2.67 6.37
C LYS A 156 12.80 -2.03 5.00
N LEU A 157 11.58 -1.62 4.61
CA LEU A 157 11.37 -0.90 3.36
C LEU A 157 12.11 0.43 3.38
N ALA A 158 11.87 1.23 4.43
CA ALA A 158 12.45 2.55 4.57
C ALA A 158 13.99 2.50 4.57
N ALA A 159 14.58 1.54 5.28
CA ALA A 159 16.03 1.40 5.34
C ALA A 159 16.64 0.99 4.00
N ALA A 160 15.98 0.10 3.25
CA ALA A 160 16.49 -0.40 1.98
C ALA A 160 16.66 0.70 0.91
N PHE A 161 15.88 1.76 1.00
CA PHE A 161 15.85 2.85 0.02
C PHE A 161 16.12 4.24 0.63
N TYR A 162 16.68 4.29 1.84
CA TYR A 162 16.93 5.54 2.54
C TYR A 162 17.99 6.37 1.81
N ASP A 163 17.63 7.60 1.42
CA ASP A 163 18.47 8.53 0.66
C ASP A 163 18.97 7.96 -0.69
N ASP A 164 18.17 7.08 -1.31
CA ASP A 164 18.50 6.47 -2.59
C ASP A 164 18.10 7.37 -3.76
N ALA A 165 19.07 8.11 -4.29
CA ALA A 165 18.87 9.00 -5.42
C ALA A 165 18.36 8.29 -6.69
N SER A 166 18.55 6.95 -6.82
CA SER A 166 18.10 6.19 -7.99
C SER A 166 16.56 6.12 -8.08
N LEU A 167 15.85 6.43 -7.00
CA LEU A 167 14.39 6.53 -7.01
C LEU A 167 13.89 7.68 -7.90
N GLU A 168 14.68 8.74 -8.04
CA GLU A 168 14.32 9.89 -8.89
C GLU A 168 14.26 9.54 -10.39
N ASP A 169 15.01 8.57 -10.83
CA ASP A 169 15.05 8.12 -12.23
C ASP A 169 13.89 7.18 -12.60
N ARG A 170 13.04 6.79 -11.63
CA ARG A 170 11.94 5.85 -11.81
C ARG A 170 10.63 6.59 -11.99
N ASP A 171 10.07 6.54 -13.22
CA ASP A 171 8.83 7.25 -13.57
C ASP A 171 7.57 6.71 -12.84
N TYR A 172 7.66 5.53 -12.23
CA TYR A 172 6.60 4.92 -11.43
C TYR A 172 6.70 5.23 -9.92
N VAL A 173 7.80 5.83 -9.45
CA VAL A 173 7.93 6.31 -8.08
C VAL A 173 7.48 7.77 -8.01
N VAL A 174 6.25 7.96 -7.58
CA VAL A 174 5.64 9.31 -7.52
C VAL A 174 6.23 10.09 -6.34
N SER A 175 6.48 11.38 -6.55
CA SER A 175 6.81 12.32 -5.49
C SER A 175 5.94 13.57 -5.63
N ALA A 176 5.03 13.79 -4.68
CA ALA A 176 4.20 14.99 -4.66
C ALA A 176 5.00 16.29 -4.45
N ALA A 177 6.26 16.17 -4.03
CA ALA A 177 7.16 17.31 -3.84
C ALA A 177 7.90 17.72 -5.12
N ARG A 178 7.80 16.94 -6.21
CA ARG A 178 8.48 17.24 -7.49
C ARG A 178 7.60 18.12 -8.39
N ASP A 179 8.24 18.94 -9.18
CA ASP A 179 7.60 19.83 -10.17
C ASP A 179 6.44 20.65 -9.55
N ASP A 180 5.30 20.67 -10.21
CA ASP A 180 4.08 21.36 -9.75
C ASP A 180 3.17 20.47 -8.87
N GLY A 181 3.67 19.30 -8.38
CA GLY A 181 2.88 18.34 -7.65
C GLY A 181 2.21 18.90 -6.39
N GLY A 182 2.93 19.74 -5.64
CA GLY A 182 2.38 20.44 -4.47
C GLY A 182 1.21 21.36 -4.79
N ALA A 183 1.32 22.17 -5.85
CA ALA A 183 0.25 23.06 -6.29
C ALA A 183 -0.96 22.27 -6.84
N PHE A 184 -0.69 21.16 -7.55
CA PHE A 184 -1.73 20.27 -8.03
C PHE A 184 -2.48 19.61 -6.88
N ALA A 185 -1.76 19.05 -5.91
CA ALA A 185 -2.34 18.44 -4.71
C ALA A 185 -3.21 19.44 -3.92
N GLN A 186 -2.71 20.67 -3.74
CA GLN A 186 -3.45 21.79 -3.12
C GLN A 186 -4.79 22.03 -3.81
N SER A 187 -4.76 22.26 -5.12
CA SER A 187 -5.97 22.56 -5.91
C SER A 187 -6.98 21.40 -5.86
N LEU A 188 -6.50 20.16 -5.93
CA LEU A 188 -7.35 18.98 -5.89
C LEU A 188 -8.02 18.80 -4.53
N MET A 189 -7.28 19.01 -3.45
CA MET A 189 -7.82 18.93 -2.08
C MET A 189 -8.85 20.02 -1.81
N GLU A 190 -8.62 21.27 -2.26
CA GLU A 190 -9.59 22.36 -2.14
C GLU A 190 -10.90 22.05 -2.88
N GLN A 191 -10.82 21.42 -4.06
CA GLN A 191 -12.01 21.03 -4.83
C GLN A 191 -12.79 19.89 -4.15
N CYS A 192 -12.11 18.95 -3.50
CA CYS A 192 -12.73 17.77 -2.90
C CYS A 192 -13.27 18.02 -1.50
N TRP A 193 -12.69 18.94 -0.72
CA TRP A 193 -12.94 19.07 0.71
C TRP A 193 -14.38 19.39 1.06
N SER A 194 -15.03 20.33 0.37
CA SER A 194 -16.43 20.70 0.65
C SER A 194 -17.36 19.50 0.49
N GLY A 195 -17.28 18.78 -0.64
CA GLY A 195 -18.09 17.58 -0.88
C GLY A 195 -17.77 16.44 0.10
N PHE A 196 -16.50 16.35 0.54
CA PHE A 196 -16.10 15.40 1.58
C PHE A 196 -16.75 15.71 2.93
N VAL A 197 -16.74 16.97 3.35
CA VAL A 197 -17.39 17.41 4.60
C VAL A 197 -18.91 17.25 4.53
N ASP A 198 -19.55 17.55 3.40
CA ASP A 198 -20.98 17.30 3.22
C ASP A 198 -21.34 15.82 3.40
N ARG A 199 -20.47 14.91 2.95
CA ARG A 199 -20.69 13.45 3.05
C ARG A 199 -20.36 12.90 4.44
N PHE A 200 -19.27 13.31 5.07
CA PHE A 200 -18.70 12.68 6.26
C PHE A 200 -18.64 13.57 7.50
N GLY A 201 -18.87 14.89 7.36
CA GLY A 201 -18.73 15.86 8.46
C GLY A 201 -19.65 15.59 9.65
N HIS A 202 -20.78 14.90 9.43
CA HIS A 202 -21.69 14.48 10.51
C HIS A 202 -21.03 13.58 11.57
N GLY A 203 -19.94 12.87 11.22
CA GLY A 203 -19.18 12.01 12.11
C GLY A 203 -17.92 12.65 12.68
N LEU A 204 -17.61 13.92 12.35
CA LEU A 204 -16.39 14.61 12.77
C LEU A 204 -16.65 15.61 13.87
N THR A 205 -15.69 15.80 14.78
CA THR A 205 -15.75 16.87 15.76
C THR A 205 -15.46 18.23 15.12
N PRO A 206 -15.96 19.35 15.69
CA PRO A 206 -15.62 20.69 15.18
C PRO A 206 -14.11 20.95 15.13
N GLN A 207 -13.33 20.41 16.08
CA GLN A 207 -11.88 20.53 16.11
C GLN A 207 -11.23 19.79 14.94
N CYS A 208 -11.70 18.58 14.61
CA CYS A 208 -11.23 17.81 13.47
C CYS A 208 -11.56 18.52 12.15
N ILE A 209 -12.75 19.09 12.01
CA ILE A 209 -13.12 19.85 10.80
C ILE A 209 -12.21 21.09 10.65
N ALA A 210 -12.03 21.87 11.73
CA ALA A 210 -11.16 23.06 11.70
C ALA A 210 -9.71 22.71 11.38
N PHE A 211 -9.17 21.58 11.89
CA PHE A 211 -7.86 21.10 11.50
C PHE A 211 -7.82 20.71 10.03
N GLY A 212 -8.83 19.98 9.54
CA GLY A 212 -8.91 19.58 8.13
C GLY A 212 -8.96 20.79 7.19
N GLU A 213 -9.73 21.84 7.52
CA GLU A 213 -9.77 23.10 6.76
C GLU A 213 -8.40 23.78 6.74
N HIS A 214 -7.71 23.83 7.89
CA HIS A 214 -6.35 24.38 7.96
C HIS A 214 -5.36 23.57 7.12
N TYR A 215 -5.40 22.23 7.20
CA TYR A 215 -4.57 21.36 6.37
C TYR A 215 -4.83 21.55 4.89
N VAL A 216 -6.09 21.57 4.46
CA VAL A 216 -6.48 21.73 3.05
C VAL A 216 -5.97 23.05 2.49
N GLY A 217 -6.00 24.14 3.26
CA GLY A 217 -5.40 25.41 2.85
C GLY A 217 -3.86 25.42 2.75
N ASN A 218 -3.18 24.35 3.22
CA ASN A 218 -1.73 24.29 3.34
C ASN A 218 -1.11 22.97 2.78
N VAL A 219 -1.83 22.23 1.93
CA VAL A 219 -1.34 20.96 1.36
C VAL A 219 -0.03 21.16 0.59
N CYS A 220 0.06 22.19 -0.23
CA CYS A 220 1.30 22.50 -0.96
C CYS A 220 2.49 22.67 -0.01
N HIS A 221 2.30 23.42 1.08
CA HIS A 221 3.33 23.57 2.11
C HIS A 221 3.71 22.22 2.71
N PHE A 222 2.73 21.40 3.13
CA PHE A 222 2.98 20.08 3.73
C PHE A 222 3.81 19.17 2.80
N VAL A 223 3.41 19.03 1.52
CA VAL A 223 4.09 18.09 0.61
C VAL A 223 5.47 18.57 0.15
N THR A 224 5.74 19.90 0.18
CA THR A 224 7.02 20.46 -0.27
C THR A 224 7.97 20.85 0.85
N ARG A 225 7.52 20.85 2.11
CA ARG A 225 8.29 21.32 3.25
C ARG A 225 9.47 20.41 3.61
N TYR A 226 9.28 19.10 3.57
CA TYR A 226 10.33 18.16 3.97
C TYR A 226 11.46 18.10 2.94
N GLN A 227 12.67 18.44 3.37
CA GLN A 227 13.88 18.49 2.55
C GLN A 227 14.95 17.50 3.03
N GLY A 228 14.63 16.67 4.02
CA GLY A 228 15.52 15.62 4.53
C GLY A 228 15.65 14.43 3.57
N PRO A 229 16.45 13.42 3.98
CA PRO A 229 16.57 12.17 3.25
C PRO A 229 15.21 11.50 3.06
N LYS A 230 14.91 11.08 1.85
CA LYS A 230 13.67 10.40 1.49
C LYS A 230 13.89 8.91 1.30
N THR A 231 12.81 8.17 1.26
CA THR A 231 12.82 6.73 0.98
C THR A 231 11.63 6.33 0.14
N LEU A 232 11.67 5.12 -0.37
CA LEU A 232 10.49 4.48 -0.95
C LEU A 232 9.44 4.22 0.15
N ILE A 233 8.20 4.60 -0.12
CA ILE A 233 7.04 4.29 0.71
C ILE A 233 6.00 3.50 -0.09
N HIS A 234 5.19 2.73 0.61
CA HIS A 234 4.05 2.03 0.02
C HIS A 234 2.96 3.01 -0.44
N GLY A 235 2.74 4.09 0.33
CA GLY A 235 1.79 5.16 0.04
C GLY A 235 0.33 4.86 0.42
N ASP A 236 -0.06 3.59 0.56
CA ASP A 236 -1.36 3.16 1.13
C ASP A 236 -1.16 2.02 2.15
N PHE A 237 -0.24 2.24 3.10
CA PHE A 237 0.16 1.24 4.10
C PHE A 237 -0.86 1.13 5.23
N ARG A 238 -1.95 0.42 4.97
CA ARG A 238 -3.09 0.22 5.90
C ARG A 238 -3.36 -1.27 6.12
N SER A 239 -4.11 -1.59 7.19
CA SER A 239 -4.39 -2.97 7.61
C SER A 239 -4.80 -3.91 6.47
N GLU A 240 -5.70 -3.48 5.59
CA GLU A 240 -6.21 -4.35 4.51
C GLU A 240 -5.15 -4.71 3.46
N ASN A 241 -4.04 -3.94 3.39
CA ASN A 241 -2.90 -4.18 2.50
C ASN A 241 -1.76 -4.95 3.19
N ILE A 242 -1.98 -5.41 4.41
CA ILE A 242 -1.02 -6.19 5.19
C ILE A 242 -1.67 -7.51 5.58
N LEU A 243 -0.99 -8.60 5.27
CA LEU A 243 -1.40 -9.96 5.60
C LEU A 243 -0.68 -10.40 6.86
N PHE A 244 -1.43 -10.75 7.90
CA PHE A 244 -0.90 -11.12 9.21
C PHE A 244 -1.05 -12.61 9.50
N THR A 245 -0.04 -13.18 10.12
CA THR A 245 -0.11 -14.36 10.97
C THR A 245 0.10 -13.95 12.42
N SER A 246 0.17 -14.89 13.35
CA SER A 246 0.46 -14.59 14.77
C SER A 246 1.83 -13.95 14.99
N ASP A 247 2.78 -14.10 14.07
CA ASP A 247 4.20 -13.74 14.24
C ASP A 247 4.84 -13.08 13.02
N GLN A 248 4.09 -12.90 11.93
CA GLN A 248 4.60 -12.32 10.70
C GLN A 248 3.59 -11.35 10.07
N ALA A 249 4.12 -10.40 9.32
CA ALA A 249 3.36 -9.52 8.45
C ALA A 249 3.99 -9.49 7.06
N ALA A 250 3.16 -9.46 6.02
CA ALA A 250 3.59 -9.31 4.63
C ALA A 250 2.75 -8.24 3.93
N THR A 251 3.36 -7.47 3.04
CA THR A 251 2.71 -6.32 2.39
C THR A 251 2.36 -6.63 0.95
N VAL A 252 1.16 -6.23 0.54
CA VAL A 252 0.59 -6.41 -0.80
C VAL A 252 0.01 -5.09 -1.32
N ASP A 253 -0.32 -5.02 -2.61
CA ASP A 253 -0.99 -3.89 -3.26
C ASP A 253 -0.12 -2.62 -3.42
N TRP A 254 0.93 -2.72 -4.22
CA TRP A 254 1.95 -1.68 -4.44
C TRP A 254 1.59 -0.64 -5.52
N GLN A 255 0.31 -0.36 -5.69
CA GLN A 255 -0.20 0.55 -6.73
C GLN A 255 0.12 2.03 -6.49
N THR A 256 0.42 2.39 -5.23
CA THR A 256 0.63 3.77 -4.77
C THR A 256 2.05 4.05 -4.34
N VAL A 257 2.99 3.18 -4.75
CA VAL A 257 4.40 3.33 -4.40
C VAL A 257 4.91 4.72 -4.76
N SER A 258 5.56 5.36 -3.81
CA SER A 258 6.00 6.75 -3.93
C SER A 258 7.24 7.03 -3.08
N GLU A 259 7.73 8.26 -3.09
CA GLU A 259 8.88 8.73 -2.34
C GLU A 259 8.45 9.73 -1.28
N SER A 260 8.88 9.52 -0.02
CA SER A 260 8.58 10.43 1.08
C SER A 260 9.53 10.25 2.27
N SER A 261 9.22 10.87 3.42
CA SER A 261 9.90 10.62 4.70
C SER A 261 9.74 9.16 5.13
N ALA A 262 10.76 8.60 5.78
CA ALA A 262 10.73 7.27 6.38
C ALA A 262 9.57 7.05 7.37
N LEU A 263 8.99 8.12 7.92
CA LEU A 263 7.88 8.06 8.86
C LEU A 263 6.49 8.12 8.22
N ALA A 264 6.38 8.34 6.90
CA ALA A 264 5.09 8.54 6.23
C ALA A 264 4.16 7.32 6.36
N ASP A 265 4.63 6.13 5.97
CA ASP A 265 3.84 4.90 6.09
C ASP A 265 3.57 4.49 7.55
N ALA A 266 4.56 4.69 8.45
CA ALA A 266 4.38 4.39 9.87
C ALA A 266 3.30 5.28 10.51
N ALA A 267 3.30 6.57 10.21
CA ALA A 267 2.31 7.52 10.69
C ALA A 267 0.92 7.24 10.07
N TYR A 268 0.90 6.89 8.78
CA TYR A 268 -0.34 6.50 8.09
C TYR A 268 -0.95 5.24 8.71
N PHE A 269 -0.16 4.21 8.94
CA PHE A 269 -0.63 2.98 9.56
C PHE A 269 -1.20 3.24 10.96
N LEU A 270 -0.43 3.88 11.84
CA LEU A 270 -0.89 4.16 13.21
C LEU A 270 -2.10 5.10 13.24
N GLY A 271 -2.15 6.07 12.34
CA GLY A 271 -3.26 7.01 12.22
C GLY A 271 -4.57 6.39 11.73
N GLY A 272 -4.52 5.38 10.87
CA GLY A 272 -5.71 4.79 10.25
C GLY A 272 -6.08 3.39 10.76
N SER A 273 -5.06 2.55 11.01
CA SER A 273 -5.25 1.11 11.27
C SER A 273 -5.34 0.77 12.76
N VAL A 274 -5.07 1.71 13.66
CA VAL A 274 -5.18 1.54 15.12
C VAL A 274 -6.29 2.45 15.65
N SER A 275 -7.03 2.01 16.67
CA SER A 275 -8.04 2.87 17.30
C SER A 275 -7.36 4.11 17.92
N ALA A 276 -8.05 5.25 17.97
CA ALA A 276 -7.47 6.46 18.55
C ALA A 276 -7.12 6.29 20.06
N GLU A 277 -7.86 5.44 20.79
CA GLU A 277 -7.61 5.13 22.19
C GLU A 277 -6.33 4.32 22.34
N ASP A 278 -6.20 3.22 21.59
CA ASP A 278 -5.05 2.32 21.63
C ASP A 278 -3.79 3.00 21.09
N ARG A 279 -3.92 3.79 20.01
CA ARG A 279 -2.82 4.56 19.45
C ARG A 279 -2.20 5.50 20.50
N ARG A 280 -3.00 6.26 21.24
CA ARG A 280 -2.50 7.14 22.32
C ARG A 280 -1.70 6.40 23.39
N LEU A 281 -2.08 5.14 23.64
CA LEU A 281 -1.40 4.31 24.62
C LEU A 281 -0.08 3.72 24.08
N TRP A 282 -0.01 3.43 22.77
CA TRP A 282 1.08 2.63 22.21
C TRP A 282 2.02 3.40 21.29
N GLU A 283 1.59 4.51 20.67
CA GLU A 283 2.31 5.17 19.58
C GLU A 283 3.75 5.54 19.93
N HIS A 284 3.98 6.06 21.12
CA HIS A 284 5.34 6.47 21.54
C HIS A 284 6.28 5.26 21.63
N ASP A 285 5.83 4.16 22.25
CA ASP A 285 6.64 2.94 22.37
C ASP A 285 6.82 2.27 21.00
N LEU A 286 5.78 2.24 20.16
CA LEU A 286 5.86 1.70 18.81
C LEU A 286 6.82 2.50 17.92
N ILE A 287 6.88 3.81 18.04
CA ILE A 287 7.87 4.63 17.31
C ILE A 287 9.28 4.44 17.86
N ILE A 288 9.46 4.17 19.14
CA ILE A 288 10.77 3.73 19.68
C ILE A 288 11.18 2.39 19.08
N GLU A 289 10.25 1.42 18.99
CA GLU A 289 10.51 0.11 18.35
C GLU A 289 10.86 0.29 16.86
N TYR A 290 10.13 1.13 16.14
CA TYR A 290 10.39 1.46 14.74
C TYR A 290 11.77 2.12 14.54
N HIS A 291 12.09 3.13 15.35
CA HIS A 291 13.38 3.80 15.32
C HIS A 291 14.54 2.84 15.56
N ARG A 292 14.39 1.92 16.54
CA ARG A 292 15.38 0.87 16.78
C ARG A 292 15.54 -0.04 15.55
N SER A 293 14.42 -0.45 14.93
CA SER A 293 14.45 -1.30 13.73
C SER A 293 15.13 -0.61 12.55
N LEU A 294 14.94 0.71 12.37
CA LEU A 294 15.68 1.49 11.37
C LEU A 294 17.20 1.45 11.66
N GLY A 295 17.61 1.61 12.93
CA GLY A 295 19.01 1.53 13.32
C GLY A 295 19.63 0.15 13.11
N GLU A 296 18.88 -0.92 13.36
CA GLU A 296 19.30 -2.30 13.09
C GLU A 296 19.52 -2.57 11.60
N GLU A 297 18.75 -1.91 10.73
CA GLU A 297 18.90 -1.96 9.27
C GLU A 297 19.91 -0.90 8.73
N GLY A 298 20.58 -0.16 9.61
CA GLY A 298 21.69 0.73 9.26
C GLY A 298 21.32 2.20 9.01
N VAL A 299 20.09 2.62 9.31
CA VAL A 299 19.66 4.02 9.19
C VAL A 299 19.70 4.71 10.55
N GLU A 300 20.57 5.69 10.68
CA GLU A 300 20.74 6.46 11.91
C GLU A 300 20.02 7.82 11.80
N ILE A 301 18.92 7.97 12.53
CA ILE A 301 18.18 9.24 12.69
C ILE A 301 18.10 9.51 14.20
N PRO A 302 18.34 10.73 14.70
CA PRO A 302 18.07 11.06 16.10
C PRO A 302 16.61 10.79 16.46
N PHE A 303 16.33 10.16 17.61
CA PHE A 303 14.94 9.82 17.98
C PHE A 303 14.02 11.04 18.01
N GLN A 304 14.52 12.19 18.45
CA GLN A 304 13.75 13.44 18.46
C GLN A 304 13.27 13.81 17.04
N GLU A 305 14.15 13.70 16.06
CA GLU A 305 13.81 13.95 14.65
C GLU A 305 12.82 12.91 14.11
N CYS A 306 13.02 11.64 14.43
CA CYS A 306 12.08 10.56 14.10
C CYS A 306 10.69 10.84 14.66
N TRP A 307 10.59 11.27 15.94
CA TRP A 307 9.33 11.61 16.57
C TRP A 307 8.68 12.87 15.96
N GLU A 308 9.45 13.89 15.61
CA GLU A 308 8.94 15.10 14.93
C GLU A 308 8.40 14.76 13.54
N GLN A 309 9.12 13.96 12.76
CA GLN A 309 8.64 13.48 11.47
C GLN A 309 7.36 12.63 11.61
N TYR A 310 7.28 11.74 12.59
CA TYR A 310 6.05 10.98 12.87
C TYR A 310 4.84 11.89 13.11
N ARG A 311 5.01 12.93 13.92
CA ARG A 311 3.97 13.92 14.22
C ARG A 311 3.57 14.70 12.96
N GLU A 312 4.53 15.16 12.17
CA GLU A 312 4.29 15.85 10.91
C GLU A 312 3.55 14.96 9.92
N TYR A 313 4.01 13.76 9.72
CA TYR A 313 3.44 12.81 8.75
C TYR A 313 2.14 12.13 9.20
N SER A 314 1.64 12.44 10.43
CA SER A 314 0.26 12.11 10.80
C SER A 314 -0.78 12.71 9.83
N MET A 315 -0.43 13.80 9.13
CA MET A 315 -1.23 14.43 8.08
C MET A 315 -1.23 13.69 6.74
N HIS A 316 -0.30 12.77 6.52
CA HIS A 316 -0.14 12.06 5.24
C HIS A 316 -1.43 11.36 4.79
N GLY A 317 -2.11 10.70 5.72
CA GLY A 317 -3.35 9.97 5.44
C GLY A 317 -4.53 10.84 5.03
N LEU A 318 -4.54 12.12 5.38
CA LEU A 318 -5.69 12.99 5.08
C LEU A 318 -5.95 13.13 3.59
N MET A 319 -4.89 13.37 2.80
CA MET A 319 -5.01 13.49 1.35
C MET A 319 -5.49 12.17 0.73
N ILE A 320 -4.91 11.05 1.13
CA ILE A 320 -5.27 9.72 0.62
C ILE A 320 -6.75 9.43 0.87
N ILE A 321 -7.24 9.69 2.09
CA ILE A 321 -8.62 9.39 2.46
C ILE A 321 -9.61 10.34 1.77
N VAL A 322 -9.33 11.64 1.73
CA VAL A 322 -10.22 12.62 1.09
C VAL A 322 -10.33 12.36 -0.40
N LEU A 323 -9.21 12.15 -1.10
CA LEU A 323 -9.21 11.87 -2.53
C LEU A 323 -9.82 10.48 -2.82
N GLY A 324 -9.44 9.46 -2.06
CA GLY A 324 -9.99 8.11 -2.19
C GLY A 324 -11.51 8.09 -2.05
N ALA A 325 -12.07 8.80 -1.07
CA ALA A 325 -13.50 8.92 -0.89
C ALA A 325 -14.20 9.74 -1.99
N SER A 326 -13.54 10.80 -2.49
CA SER A 326 -14.10 11.69 -3.51
C SER A 326 -14.21 11.02 -4.89
N PHE A 327 -13.26 10.11 -5.21
CA PHE A 327 -13.24 9.40 -6.48
C PHE A 327 -13.86 7.99 -6.41
N SER A 328 -14.26 7.53 -5.22
CA SER A 328 -14.94 6.24 -5.06
C SER A 328 -16.44 6.40 -5.18
N SER A 329 -17.09 5.38 -5.80
CA SER A 329 -18.56 5.28 -5.78
C SER A 329 -19.07 5.19 -4.34
N ALA A 330 -20.18 5.87 -4.06
CA ALA A 330 -20.82 5.80 -2.76
C ALA A 330 -21.48 4.43 -2.55
N ASP A 331 -21.05 3.72 -1.52
CA ASP A 331 -21.70 2.52 -0.99
C ASP A 331 -21.49 2.44 0.52
N GLU A 332 -22.42 1.80 1.22
CA GLU A 332 -22.48 1.80 2.69
C GLU A 332 -21.17 1.28 3.34
N ARG A 333 -20.55 0.24 2.77
CA ARG A 333 -19.30 -0.33 3.29
C ARG A 333 -18.13 0.62 3.13
N SER A 334 -17.99 1.20 1.93
CA SER A 334 -16.93 2.18 1.63
C SER A 334 -17.08 3.44 2.46
N ASP A 335 -18.31 3.95 2.59
CA ASP A 335 -18.58 5.14 3.41
C ASP A 335 -18.23 4.92 4.88
N ARG A 336 -18.60 3.76 5.43
CA ARG A 336 -18.22 3.40 6.79
C ARG A 336 -16.71 3.30 6.96
N MET A 337 -16.00 2.73 5.99
CA MET A 337 -14.55 2.64 6.01
C MET A 337 -13.91 4.04 5.96
N PHE A 338 -14.29 4.88 4.99
CA PHE A 338 -13.73 6.23 4.87
C PHE A 338 -14.03 7.09 6.11
N LEU A 339 -15.24 7.00 6.66
CA LEU A 339 -15.58 7.71 7.89
C LEU A 339 -14.70 7.25 9.06
N THR A 340 -14.51 5.94 9.23
CA THR A 340 -13.64 5.40 10.29
C THR A 340 -12.21 5.88 10.14
N LEU A 341 -11.66 5.81 8.93
CA LEU A 341 -10.29 6.23 8.64
C LEU A 341 -10.09 7.72 8.88
N ILE A 342 -10.98 8.58 8.35
CA ILE A 342 -10.82 10.03 8.51
C ILE A 342 -10.98 10.48 9.95
N GLN A 343 -11.88 9.86 10.71
CA GLN A 343 -12.02 10.15 12.15
C GLN A 343 -10.73 9.88 12.91
N ARG A 344 -10.08 8.72 12.63
CA ARG A 344 -8.83 8.33 13.28
C ARG A 344 -7.68 9.24 12.85
N HIS A 345 -7.53 9.53 11.55
CA HIS A 345 -6.45 10.37 11.04
C HIS A 345 -6.54 11.82 11.53
N LEU A 346 -7.73 12.44 11.47
CA LEU A 346 -7.92 13.79 11.99
C LEU A 346 -7.67 13.85 13.51
N GLN A 347 -8.15 12.83 14.23
CA GLN A 347 -7.90 12.76 15.67
C GLN A 347 -6.41 12.55 15.97
N HIS A 348 -5.68 11.79 15.13
CA HIS A 348 -4.24 11.63 15.24
C HIS A 348 -3.53 12.97 15.10
N CYS A 349 -3.83 13.71 14.04
CA CYS A 349 -3.25 15.04 13.82
C CYS A 349 -3.47 15.99 15.00
N VAL A 350 -4.69 15.97 15.57
CA VAL A 350 -5.04 16.79 16.74
C VAL A 350 -4.26 16.35 17.98
N ASP A 351 -4.19 15.05 18.25
CA ASP A 351 -3.53 14.49 19.44
C ASP A 351 -2.03 14.77 19.47
N VAL A 352 -1.35 14.70 18.32
CA VAL A 352 0.10 14.94 18.22
C VAL A 352 0.46 16.40 17.91
N ASN A 353 -0.56 17.30 17.91
CA ASN A 353 -0.38 18.73 17.62
C ASN A 353 0.27 19.00 16.25
N ALA A 354 -0.18 18.28 15.21
CA ALA A 354 0.38 18.41 13.86
C ALA A 354 0.23 19.82 13.25
N ALA A 355 -0.69 20.65 13.77
CA ALA A 355 -0.87 22.04 13.32
C ALA A 355 0.40 22.90 13.44
N GLU A 356 1.34 22.56 14.33
CA GLU A 356 2.59 23.31 14.44
C GLU A 356 3.51 23.21 13.21
N PHE A 357 3.28 22.24 12.33
CA PHE A 357 4.01 22.05 11.08
C PHE A 357 3.36 22.76 9.89
N LEU A 358 2.25 23.43 10.09
CA LEU A 358 1.55 24.23 9.07
C LEU A 358 1.72 25.74 9.36
N PRO A 359 1.67 26.61 8.33
CA PRO A 359 1.75 28.06 8.50
C PRO A 359 0.62 28.66 9.34
#